data_ae378d19aa8ff6300956a9f041a93158
#
_entry.id   ae378d19aa8ff6300956a9f041a93158
#
_cell.length_a   1.000
_cell.length_b   1.000
_cell.length_c   1.000
_cell.angle_alpha   90.00
_cell.angle_beta   90.00
_cell.angle_gamma   90.00
#
_symmetry.space_group_name_H-M   'P 1'
#
loop_
_entity.id
_entity.type
_entity.pdbx_description
1 polymer ?
#
loop_
_entity_poly.entity_id
_entity_poly.type
_entity_poly.pdbx_seq_one_letter_code
_entity_poly.pdbx_strand_id
1 'polypeptide(L)' 'MTVNDQDPYSVSNYDADPQETAEWNESLDGVVASQGHERGRDIMLSLLRRSKELHLGVPMV' A
#
# COMPACT_ATOMS: atom_id res chain seq x y z
N MET A 1 -16.68 -16.83 -8.16
CA MET A 1 -16.82 -16.57 -7.50
C MET A 1 -16.05 -16.24 -6.73
N THR A 2 -15.72 -15.63 -6.38
CA THR A 2 -14.86 -15.46 -5.65
C THR A 2 -15.17 -15.03 -4.43
N VAL A 3 -15.01 -15.69 -3.56
CA VAL A 3 -15.27 -15.39 -2.25
C VAL A 3 -14.34 -14.52 -1.64
N ASN A 4 -13.27 -14.27 -2.27
CA ASN A 4 -12.25 -13.46 -1.68
C ASN A 4 -12.59 -12.01 -1.59
N ASP A 5 -13.66 -11.60 -2.19
CA ASP A 5 -14.09 -10.24 -2.08
C ASP A 5 -14.35 -9.84 -0.65
N GLN A 6 -14.60 -10.81 0.20
CA GLN A 6 -14.92 -10.52 1.57
C GLN A 6 -13.68 -10.39 2.45
N ASP A 7 -12.53 -10.78 1.94
CA ASP A 7 -11.31 -10.78 2.72
C ASP A 7 -10.60 -9.45 2.55
N PRO A 8 -10.44 -8.65 3.59
CA PRO A 8 -9.79 -7.35 3.46
C PRO A 8 -8.32 -7.45 3.09
N TYR A 9 -7.75 -8.65 3.20
CA TYR A 9 -6.35 -8.82 2.87
C TYR A 9 -6.12 -9.41 1.49
N SER A 10 -7.19 -9.64 0.74
CA SER A 10 -7.08 -10.24 -0.57
C SER A 10 -7.09 -9.20 -1.65
N VAL A 11 -6.33 -8.16 -1.48
CA VAL A 11 -6.41 -7.06 -2.41
C VAL A 11 -5.85 -7.39 -3.78
N SER A 12 -5.00 -8.38 -3.86
CA SER A 12 -4.39 -8.71 -5.13
C SER A 12 -5.39 -9.23 -6.15
N ASN A 13 -6.58 -9.63 -5.70
CA ASN A 13 -7.56 -10.18 -6.59
C ASN A 13 -8.39 -9.13 -7.30
N TYR A 14 -8.35 -7.91 -6.84
CA TYR A 14 -9.18 -6.89 -7.42
C TYR A 14 -8.55 -5.52 -7.22
N ASP A 15 -8.36 -4.83 -8.31
CA ASP A 15 -7.81 -3.49 -8.27
C ASP A 15 -8.72 -2.62 -9.12
N ALA A 16 -9.39 -1.69 -8.48
CA ALA A 16 -10.36 -0.84 -9.15
C ALA A 16 -9.70 0.12 -10.14
N ASP A 17 -8.44 0.47 -9.88
CA ASP A 17 -7.73 1.41 -10.74
C ASP A 17 -6.25 1.02 -10.76
N PRO A 18 -5.90 0.05 -11.62
CA PRO A 18 -4.51 -0.42 -11.66
C PRO A 18 -3.50 0.67 -12.02
N GLN A 19 -3.92 1.64 -12.80
CA GLN A 19 -3.02 2.71 -13.18
C GLN A 19 -2.66 3.57 -11.97
N GLU A 20 -3.65 3.90 -11.16
CA GLU A 20 -3.38 4.68 -9.97
C GLU A 20 -2.54 3.87 -8.98
N THR A 21 -2.82 2.60 -8.84
CA THR A 21 -2.02 1.73 -7.98
C THR A 21 -0.57 1.71 -8.43
N ALA A 22 -0.35 1.64 -9.74
CA ALA A 22 1.01 1.64 -10.27
C ALA A 22 1.72 2.96 -9.98
N GLU A 23 1.00 4.06 -10.00
CA GLU A 23 1.58 5.35 -9.68
C GLU A 23 2.07 5.42 -8.24
N TRP A 24 1.31 4.86 -7.31
CA TRP A 24 1.73 4.81 -5.92
C TRP A 24 2.98 3.94 -5.76
N ASN A 25 3.01 2.81 -6.45
CA ASN A 25 4.17 1.93 -6.40
C ASN A 25 5.40 2.61 -6.98
N GLU A 26 5.24 3.31 -8.07
CA GLU A 26 6.35 4.02 -8.70
C GLU A 26 6.87 5.14 -7.82
N SER A 27 5.98 5.80 -7.10
CA SER A 27 6.38 6.84 -6.17
C SER A 27 7.28 6.27 -5.08
N LEU A 28 6.90 5.11 -4.56
CA LEU A 28 7.72 4.46 -3.54
C LEU A 28 9.07 4.03 -4.14
N ASP A 29 9.04 3.45 -5.34
CA ASP A 29 10.28 3.06 -6.02
C ASP A 29 11.20 4.25 -6.20
N GLY A 30 10.63 5.41 -6.57
CA GLY A 30 11.40 6.62 -6.74
C GLY A 30 12.05 7.10 -5.46
N VAL A 31 11.33 7.00 -4.35
CA VAL A 31 11.89 7.38 -3.05
C VAL A 31 13.06 6.47 -2.70
N VAL A 32 12.89 5.17 -2.88
CA VAL A 32 13.96 4.23 -2.55
C VAL A 32 15.17 4.47 -3.44
N ALA A 33 14.94 4.71 -4.72
CA ALA A 33 16.05 4.92 -5.66
C ALA A 33 16.81 6.20 -5.38
N SER A 34 16.11 7.26 -4.98
CA SER A 34 16.75 8.55 -4.78
C SER A 34 17.22 8.81 -3.36
N GLN A 35 16.54 8.22 -2.39
CA GLN A 35 16.80 8.53 -0.98
C GLN A 35 17.17 7.32 -0.14
N GLY A 36 17.10 6.13 -0.71
CA GLY A 36 17.53 4.91 -0.02
C GLY A 36 16.40 4.18 0.68
N HIS A 37 16.73 2.95 1.13
CA HIS A 37 15.74 2.05 1.72
C HIS A 37 15.21 2.55 3.05
N GLU A 38 16.04 3.23 3.81
CA GLU A 38 15.63 3.71 5.12
C GLU A 38 14.52 4.75 4.98
N ARG A 39 14.70 5.64 4.03
CA ARG A 39 13.66 6.66 3.80
C ARG A 39 12.38 6.03 3.27
N GLY A 40 12.52 5.04 2.40
CA GLY A 40 11.35 4.32 1.90
C GLY A 40 10.59 3.66 3.03
N ARG A 41 11.30 3.06 3.98
CA ARG A 41 10.67 2.44 5.12
C ARG A 41 9.98 3.46 6.01
N ASP A 42 10.60 4.62 6.21
CA ASP A 42 10.00 5.67 7.02
C ASP A 42 8.68 6.12 6.44
N ILE A 43 8.62 6.28 5.13
CA ILE A 43 7.40 6.69 4.47
C ILE A 43 6.32 5.61 4.61
N MET A 44 6.71 4.36 4.42
CA MET A 44 5.75 3.27 4.58
C MET A 44 5.19 3.21 5.99
N LEU A 45 6.03 3.40 6.99
CA LEU A 45 5.56 3.38 8.37
C LEU A 45 4.61 4.55 8.63
N SER A 46 4.89 5.70 8.06
CA SER A 46 4.01 6.85 8.18
C SER A 46 2.65 6.58 7.53
N LEU A 47 2.68 5.96 6.34
CA LEU A 47 1.45 5.62 5.65
C LEU A 47 0.63 4.57 6.40
N LEU A 48 1.30 3.61 7.01
CA LEU A 48 0.61 2.60 7.81
C LEU A 48 -0.07 3.25 9.01
N ARG A 49 0.61 4.20 9.65
CA ARG A 49 0.01 4.91 10.76
C ARG A 49 -1.21 5.69 10.31
N ARG A 50 -1.09 6.35 9.16
CA ARG A 50 -2.22 7.10 8.63
C ARG A 50 -3.38 6.19 8.24
N SER A 51 -3.07 5.01 7.71
CA SER A 51 -4.11 4.06 7.34
C SER A 51 -4.88 3.61 8.57
N LYS A 52 -4.20 3.49 9.71
CA LYS A 52 -4.86 3.14 10.95
C LYS A 52 -5.83 4.25 11.38
N GLU A 53 -5.40 5.50 11.25
CA GLU A 53 -6.24 6.64 11.58
C GLU A 53 -7.47 6.69 10.68
N LEU A 54 -7.33 6.26 9.44
CA LEU A 54 -8.42 6.28 8.49
C LEU A 54 -9.25 4.98 8.54
N HIS A 55 -8.87 4.06 9.38
CA HIS A 55 -9.58 2.78 9.57
C HIS A 55 -9.70 1.99 8.27
N LEU A 56 -8.58 1.88 7.54
CA LEU A 56 -8.59 1.19 6.25
C LEU A 56 -8.53 -0.33 6.38
N GLY A 57 -8.22 -0.84 7.58
CA GLY A 57 -8.18 -2.28 7.76
C GLY A 57 -6.92 -2.95 7.25
N VAL A 58 -5.85 -2.19 7.11
CA VAL A 58 -4.58 -2.77 6.63
C VAL A 58 -3.91 -3.53 7.76
N PRO A 59 -3.41 -4.72 7.49
CA PRO A 59 -2.71 -5.47 8.55
C PRO A 59 -1.43 -4.76 8.95
N MET A 60 -1.19 -4.73 10.25
CA MET A 60 0.01 -4.11 10.78
C MET A 60 0.96 -5.22 11.19
N VAL A 61 2.17 -5.13 10.75
CA VAL A 61 3.16 -6.12 11.13
C VAL A 61 4.17 -5.55 12.08
#